data_68e741ad17d4a49c3141dbf165b28ff5
#
_entry.id   68e741ad17d4a49c3141dbf165b28ff5
#
_cell.length_a   1.000
_cell.length_b   1.000
_cell.length_c   1.000
_cell.angle_alpha   90.00
_cell.angle_beta   90.00
_cell.angle_gamma   90.00
#
_symmetry.space_group_name_H-M   'P 1'
#
loop_
_entity.id
_entity.type
_entity.pdbx_description
1 polymer ?
#
loop_
_entity_poly.entity_id
_entity_poly.type
_entity_poly.pdbx_seq_one_letter_code
_entity_poly.pdbx_strand_id
1 'polypeptide(L)'
;FSHFQKVTPEEIRKVEHMVNQKIRENYLLDEHRNIPISDAKAMGAIALFGEKYDDNVRVIRYGTSVELCGGTHVKATGNIGMLRVTAEYSIAAGVRRIEAITGEAVEDLIDDMQDMQIAVREMFNNTPDTIAAIQKSLDENVDMRKKIEAFMTERALQLRDAMLQRAEDINGVKVIRHIGNESPDMFKAIVPYFKGKFADVKFMFVAGTIYENKPNLTVFLSLPMVEAGFHAGNMVREAAKYIQGGGGGQAFMATAGGKNPDGMDEAVAKVIEFVK
;
A
#
# COMPACT_ATOMS: atom_id res chain seq x y z
N PHE A 1 21.18 5.10 -24.95
CA PHE A 1 20.79 5.91 -26.11
C PHE A 1 20.33 7.29 -25.67
N SER A 2 20.41 8.26 -26.55
CA SER A 2 19.97 9.63 -26.29
C SER A 2 18.49 9.80 -26.60
N HIS A 3 17.71 10.18 -25.58
CA HIS A 3 16.28 10.46 -25.73
C HIS A 3 15.79 11.30 -24.56
N PHE A 4 15.04 12.34 -24.82
CA PHE A 4 14.65 13.33 -23.79
C PHE A 4 13.37 12.96 -23.03
N GLN A 5 12.58 12.02 -23.52
CA GLN A 5 11.32 11.60 -22.93
C GLN A 5 11.39 10.13 -22.50
N LYS A 6 10.46 9.73 -21.62
CA LYS A 6 10.27 8.32 -21.29
C LYS A 6 9.73 7.58 -22.53
N VAL A 7 10.32 6.44 -22.87
CA VAL A 7 9.81 5.58 -23.93
C VAL A 7 8.48 4.96 -23.47
N THR A 8 7.46 5.10 -24.30
CA THR A 8 6.13 4.58 -23.98
C THR A 8 6.07 3.05 -24.13
N PRO A 9 5.11 2.37 -23.46
CA PRO A 9 4.92 0.93 -23.66
C PRO A 9 4.62 0.56 -25.11
N GLU A 10 3.98 1.44 -25.87
CA GLU A 10 3.69 1.25 -27.30
C GLU A 10 4.97 1.30 -28.14
N GLU A 11 5.86 2.21 -27.84
CA GLU A 11 7.16 2.32 -28.52
C GLU A 11 8.04 1.12 -28.20
N ILE A 12 8.09 0.67 -26.93
CA ILE A 12 8.81 -0.54 -26.54
C ILE A 12 8.28 -1.74 -27.33
N ARG A 13 6.96 -1.94 -27.39
CA ARG A 13 6.35 -3.02 -28.18
C ARG A 13 6.72 -2.97 -29.66
N LYS A 14 6.78 -1.76 -30.24
CA LYS A 14 7.21 -1.59 -31.64
C LYS A 14 8.66 -2.00 -31.84
N VAL A 15 9.54 -1.61 -30.92
CA VAL A 15 10.97 -1.98 -30.95
C VAL A 15 11.11 -3.50 -30.82
N GLU A 16 10.46 -4.10 -29.81
CA GLU A 16 10.47 -5.56 -29.61
C GLU A 16 9.97 -6.30 -30.86
N HIS A 17 8.88 -5.81 -31.46
CA HIS A 17 8.31 -6.44 -32.67
C HIS A 17 9.28 -6.37 -33.85
N MET A 18 9.94 -5.21 -34.06
CA MET A 18 10.93 -5.02 -35.11
C MET A 18 12.14 -5.92 -34.91
N VAL A 19 12.69 -5.97 -33.68
CA VAL A 19 13.85 -6.82 -33.36
C VAL A 19 13.50 -8.30 -33.53
N ASN A 20 12.37 -8.74 -33.00
CA ASN A 20 11.92 -10.14 -33.13
C ASN A 20 11.62 -10.52 -34.59
N GLN A 21 11.17 -9.57 -35.41
CA GLN A 21 11.06 -9.79 -36.86
C GLN A 21 12.43 -10.09 -37.48
N LYS A 22 13.46 -9.27 -37.19
CA LYS A 22 14.83 -9.45 -37.67
C LYS A 22 15.45 -10.76 -37.21
N ILE A 23 15.14 -11.20 -35.98
CA ILE A 23 15.53 -12.51 -35.45
C ILE A 23 14.90 -13.61 -36.29
N ARG A 24 13.61 -13.56 -36.61
CA ARG A 24 12.89 -14.57 -37.40
C ARG A 24 13.30 -14.60 -38.87
N GLU A 25 13.85 -13.50 -39.43
CA GLU A 25 14.39 -13.45 -40.76
C GLU A 25 15.64 -14.35 -40.91
N ASN A 26 16.23 -14.78 -39.79
CA ASN A 26 17.31 -15.76 -39.68
C ASN A 26 18.50 -15.46 -40.59
N TYR A 27 18.96 -14.20 -40.58
CA TYR A 27 20.13 -13.82 -41.36
C TYR A 27 21.38 -14.54 -40.88
N LEU A 28 22.17 -15.09 -41.82
CA LEU A 28 23.45 -15.70 -41.54
C LEU A 28 24.50 -14.61 -41.27
N LEU A 29 25.46 -14.95 -40.41
CA LEU A 29 26.63 -14.13 -40.17
C LEU A 29 27.49 -14.05 -41.45
N ASP A 30 27.71 -12.83 -41.93
CA ASP A 30 28.67 -12.48 -42.94
C ASP A 30 29.81 -11.70 -42.29
N GLU A 31 30.98 -12.27 -42.14
CA GLU A 31 32.11 -11.76 -41.38
C GLU A 31 33.32 -11.50 -42.28
N HIS A 32 33.78 -10.25 -42.26
CA HIS A 32 35.01 -9.85 -42.93
C HIS A 32 36.05 -9.42 -41.90
N ARG A 33 37.21 -10.11 -41.89
CA ARG A 33 38.28 -9.82 -40.92
C ARG A 33 39.43 -9.14 -41.60
N ASN A 34 40.08 -8.23 -40.88
CA ASN A 34 41.33 -7.56 -41.26
C ASN A 34 41.20 -6.89 -42.64
N ILE A 35 40.12 -6.16 -42.89
CA ILE A 35 39.92 -5.37 -44.09
C ILE A 35 40.23 -3.88 -43.82
N PRO A 36 40.70 -3.14 -44.83
CA PRO A 36 40.93 -1.70 -44.67
C PRO A 36 39.66 -0.98 -44.23
N ILE A 37 39.80 0.00 -43.34
CA ILE A 37 38.65 0.80 -42.83
C ILE A 37 37.93 1.54 -43.96
N SER A 38 38.64 1.90 -45.05
CA SER A 38 38.03 2.49 -46.24
C SER A 38 37.03 1.54 -46.91
N ASP A 39 37.37 0.24 -47.01
CA ASP A 39 36.54 -0.79 -47.61
C ASP A 39 35.33 -1.10 -46.73
N ALA A 40 35.56 -1.14 -45.41
CA ALA A 40 34.45 -1.33 -44.45
C ALA A 40 33.44 -0.17 -44.55
N LYS A 41 33.89 1.08 -44.68
CA LYS A 41 33.03 2.22 -44.92
C LYS A 41 32.29 2.15 -46.26
N ALA A 42 32.96 1.68 -47.31
CA ALA A 42 32.36 1.49 -48.61
C ALA A 42 31.24 0.40 -48.57
N MET A 43 31.37 -0.59 -47.67
CA MET A 43 30.32 -1.60 -47.41
C MET A 43 29.13 -1.02 -46.63
N GLY A 44 29.22 0.24 -46.17
CA GLY A 44 28.18 0.86 -45.36
C GLY A 44 28.28 0.59 -43.83
N ALA A 45 29.47 0.13 -43.40
CA ALA A 45 29.64 -0.18 -41.98
C ALA A 45 29.49 1.09 -41.09
N ILE A 46 28.67 0.99 -40.07
CA ILE A 46 28.50 2.01 -39.05
C ILE A 46 29.70 1.99 -38.13
N ALA A 47 30.44 3.10 -38.08
CA ALA A 47 31.50 3.36 -37.13
C ALA A 47 30.98 4.32 -36.06
N LEU A 48 31.05 3.93 -34.80
CA LEU A 48 30.59 4.78 -33.70
C LEU A 48 31.52 6.03 -33.56
N PHE A 49 30.88 7.17 -33.36
CA PHE A 49 31.63 8.44 -33.18
C PHE A 49 32.43 8.39 -31.86
N GLY A 50 33.75 8.68 -31.97
CA GLY A 50 34.64 8.76 -30.81
C GLY A 50 35.45 7.50 -30.53
N GLU A 51 35.23 6.42 -31.22
CA GLU A 51 36.11 5.24 -31.17
C GLU A 51 37.29 5.40 -32.14
N LYS A 52 38.48 5.04 -31.65
CA LYS A 52 39.68 4.95 -32.52
C LYS A 52 39.73 3.55 -33.09
N TYR A 53 39.63 3.46 -34.41
CA TYR A 53 39.76 2.23 -35.15
C TYR A 53 41.15 2.11 -35.76
N ASP A 54 41.68 0.90 -35.81
CA ASP A 54 42.92 0.61 -36.54
C ASP A 54 42.73 0.79 -38.05
N ASP A 55 43.84 0.77 -38.83
CA ASP A 55 43.78 0.82 -40.29
C ASP A 55 43.02 -0.36 -40.89
N ASN A 56 43.07 -1.49 -40.22
CA ASN A 56 42.30 -2.71 -40.57
C ASN A 56 41.30 -3.06 -39.47
N VAL A 57 40.09 -3.38 -39.86
CA VAL A 57 38.95 -3.63 -39.00
C VAL A 57 38.25 -4.95 -39.26
N ARG A 58 37.43 -5.36 -38.32
CA ARG A 58 36.51 -6.49 -38.50
C ARG A 58 35.10 -5.96 -38.74
N VAL A 59 34.47 -6.40 -39.84
CA VAL A 59 33.08 -6.08 -40.20
C VAL A 59 32.17 -7.26 -39.93
N ILE A 60 31.07 -7.00 -39.30
CA ILE A 60 29.98 -7.96 -39.05
C ILE A 60 28.75 -7.49 -39.82
N ARG A 61 28.16 -8.38 -40.59
CA ARG A 61 26.95 -8.09 -41.34
C ARG A 61 25.87 -9.13 -41.10
N TYR A 62 24.65 -8.65 -40.85
CA TYR A 62 23.43 -9.44 -40.85
C TYR A 62 22.38 -8.74 -41.71
N GLY A 63 22.14 -9.31 -42.89
CA GLY A 63 21.23 -8.68 -43.84
C GLY A 63 21.65 -7.27 -44.23
N THR A 64 20.89 -6.26 -43.83
CA THR A 64 21.17 -4.85 -44.11
C THR A 64 21.97 -4.15 -42.99
N SER A 65 22.13 -4.76 -41.83
CA SER A 65 22.96 -4.23 -40.73
C SER A 65 24.42 -4.57 -40.96
N VAL A 66 25.28 -3.54 -40.98
CA VAL A 66 26.72 -3.68 -41.20
C VAL A 66 27.44 -2.85 -40.16
N GLU A 67 28.25 -3.47 -39.32
CA GLU A 67 28.87 -2.81 -38.17
C GLU A 67 30.33 -3.21 -37.98
N LEU A 68 31.15 -2.30 -37.43
CA LEU A 68 32.46 -2.61 -36.92
C LEU A 68 32.34 -3.19 -35.52
N CYS A 69 32.72 -4.46 -35.34
CA CYS A 69 32.61 -5.10 -34.04
C CYS A 69 33.68 -6.16 -33.79
N GLY A 70 34.36 -6.03 -32.64
CA GLY A 70 35.39 -7.01 -32.21
C GLY A 70 34.84 -8.16 -31.37
N GLY A 71 33.54 -8.11 -30.96
CA GLY A 71 32.92 -9.07 -30.05
C GLY A 71 32.56 -10.41 -30.71
N THR A 72 31.96 -11.31 -29.90
CA THR A 72 31.42 -12.58 -30.38
C THR A 72 30.02 -12.41 -30.96
N HIS A 73 29.68 -13.19 -31.97
CA HIS A 73 28.40 -13.10 -32.65
C HIS A 73 27.80 -14.49 -32.87
N VAL A 74 26.46 -14.56 -32.91
CA VAL A 74 25.75 -15.79 -33.30
C VAL A 74 25.98 -16.12 -34.78
N LYS A 75 25.85 -17.39 -35.14
CA LYS A 75 26.00 -17.82 -36.55
C LYS A 75 24.83 -17.37 -37.42
N ALA A 76 23.66 -17.21 -36.84
CA ALA A 76 22.46 -16.73 -37.50
C ALA A 76 21.58 -15.99 -36.48
N THR A 77 20.83 -14.97 -36.92
CA THR A 77 19.97 -14.17 -36.00
C THR A 77 18.89 -15.02 -35.35
N GLY A 78 18.41 -16.11 -36.00
CA GLY A 78 17.44 -17.04 -35.40
C GLY A 78 17.94 -17.75 -34.14
N ASN A 79 19.27 -17.88 -33.97
CA ASN A 79 19.86 -18.48 -32.76
C ASN A 79 19.72 -17.61 -31.50
N ILE A 80 19.28 -16.33 -31.63
CA ILE A 80 19.09 -15.41 -30.50
C ILE A 80 17.84 -15.80 -29.69
N GLY A 81 16.84 -16.36 -30.37
CA GLY A 81 15.54 -16.59 -29.77
C GLY A 81 14.70 -15.30 -29.66
N MET A 82 13.62 -15.34 -28.90
CA MET A 82 12.77 -14.16 -28.68
C MET A 82 13.48 -13.13 -27.82
N LEU A 83 13.30 -11.84 -28.13
CA LEU A 83 13.75 -10.73 -27.30
C LEU A 83 12.56 -10.11 -26.57
N ARG A 84 12.77 -9.79 -25.28
CA ARG A 84 11.86 -8.98 -24.44
C ARG A 84 12.64 -7.89 -23.72
N VAL A 85 12.07 -6.68 -23.71
CA VAL A 85 12.58 -5.57 -22.91
C VAL A 85 12.05 -5.73 -21.47
N THR A 86 12.94 -5.78 -20.50
CA THR A 86 12.60 -5.95 -19.09
C THR A 86 12.56 -4.63 -18.35
N ALA A 87 13.36 -3.65 -18.76
CA ALA A 87 13.39 -2.33 -18.13
C ALA A 87 13.75 -1.23 -19.12
N GLU A 88 13.23 -0.03 -18.86
CA GLU A 88 13.56 1.22 -19.54
C GLU A 88 13.54 2.36 -18.52
N TYR A 89 14.69 3.06 -18.36
CA TYR A 89 14.80 4.15 -17.38
C TYR A 89 15.89 5.18 -17.76
N SER A 90 15.79 6.37 -17.17
CA SER A 90 16.80 7.43 -17.32
C SER A 90 18.02 7.14 -16.46
N ILE A 91 19.21 7.33 -17.04
CA ILE A 91 20.49 7.24 -16.30
C ILE A 91 21.18 8.60 -16.17
N ALA A 92 20.84 9.55 -17.06
CA ALA A 92 21.32 10.94 -17.00
C ALA A 92 20.35 11.84 -17.79
N ALA A 93 20.54 13.15 -17.74
CA ALA A 93 19.76 14.09 -18.53
C ALA A 93 19.91 13.78 -20.03
N GLY A 94 18.78 13.45 -20.68
CA GLY A 94 18.74 13.08 -22.10
C GLY A 94 19.37 11.74 -22.46
N VAL A 95 19.75 10.90 -21.46
CA VAL A 95 20.30 9.55 -21.69
C VAL A 95 19.45 8.50 -21.00
N ARG A 96 19.04 7.49 -21.76
CA ARG A 96 18.19 6.39 -21.30
C ARG A 96 18.86 5.03 -21.49
N ARG A 97 18.45 4.08 -20.66
CA ARG A 97 18.91 2.69 -20.71
C ARG A 97 17.71 1.77 -20.97
N ILE A 98 17.90 0.82 -21.86
CA ILE A 98 17.02 -0.33 -22.06
C ILE A 98 17.78 -1.57 -21.58
N GLU A 99 17.10 -2.41 -20.84
CA GLU A 99 17.53 -3.75 -20.48
C GLU A 99 16.60 -4.76 -21.17
N ALA A 100 17.20 -5.79 -21.73
CA ALA A 100 16.45 -6.81 -22.46
C ALA A 100 17.06 -8.18 -22.22
N ILE A 101 16.23 -9.20 -22.37
CA ILE A 101 16.59 -10.62 -22.29
C ILE A 101 16.25 -11.33 -23.61
N THR A 102 16.92 -12.45 -23.87
CA THR A 102 16.67 -13.28 -25.05
C THR A 102 16.75 -14.77 -24.71
N GLY A 103 16.28 -15.64 -25.62
CA GLY A 103 16.39 -17.09 -25.49
C GLY A 103 15.70 -17.63 -24.23
N GLU A 104 16.39 -18.53 -23.53
CA GLU A 104 15.91 -19.25 -22.34
C GLU A 104 15.37 -18.29 -21.26
N ALA A 105 16.02 -17.16 -21.02
CA ALA A 105 15.53 -16.19 -20.05
C ALA A 105 14.15 -15.58 -20.40
N VAL A 106 13.75 -15.60 -21.67
CA VAL A 106 12.38 -15.22 -22.08
C VAL A 106 11.40 -16.36 -21.84
N GLU A 107 11.83 -17.61 -22.02
CA GLU A 107 11.01 -18.78 -21.70
C GLU A 107 10.70 -18.81 -20.21
N ASP A 108 11.71 -18.65 -19.34
CA ASP A 108 11.54 -18.53 -17.88
C ASP A 108 10.56 -17.40 -17.51
N LEU A 109 10.69 -16.24 -18.14
CA LEU A 109 9.77 -15.10 -17.90
C LEU A 109 8.33 -15.45 -18.27
N ILE A 110 8.12 -16.20 -19.37
CA ILE A 110 6.78 -16.63 -19.82
C ILE A 110 6.20 -17.64 -18.83
N ASP A 111 7.00 -18.59 -18.38
CA ASP A 111 6.59 -19.60 -17.40
C ASP A 111 6.20 -18.95 -16.06
N ASP A 112 7.01 -18.02 -15.54
CA ASP A 112 6.69 -17.25 -14.34
C ASP A 112 5.36 -16.47 -14.47
N MET A 113 5.13 -15.85 -15.62
CA MET A 113 3.88 -15.13 -15.89
C MET A 113 2.68 -16.08 -15.95
N GLN A 114 2.85 -17.27 -16.54
CA GLN A 114 1.81 -18.30 -16.62
C GLN A 114 1.48 -18.84 -15.22
N ASP A 115 2.48 -19.16 -14.43
CA ASP A 115 2.33 -19.65 -13.07
C ASP A 115 1.58 -18.62 -12.18
N MET A 116 1.96 -17.35 -12.30
CA MET A 116 1.23 -16.26 -11.61
C MET A 116 -0.24 -16.19 -12.06
N GLN A 117 -0.50 -16.33 -13.36
CA GLN A 117 -1.87 -16.33 -13.89
C GLN A 117 -2.68 -17.51 -13.36
N ILE A 118 -2.09 -18.70 -13.30
CA ILE A 118 -2.70 -19.92 -12.76
C ILE A 118 -3.04 -19.69 -11.28
N ALA A 119 -2.07 -19.25 -10.47
CA ALA A 119 -2.25 -19.00 -9.05
C ALA A 119 -3.39 -18.01 -8.78
N VAL A 120 -3.45 -16.90 -9.52
CA VAL A 120 -4.54 -15.92 -9.40
C VAL A 120 -5.90 -16.54 -9.78
N ARG A 121 -5.96 -17.33 -10.85
CA ARG A 121 -7.22 -18.01 -11.24
C ARG A 121 -7.71 -19.00 -10.19
N GLU A 122 -6.79 -19.75 -9.57
CA GLU A 122 -7.13 -20.70 -8.50
C GLU A 122 -7.76 -20.00 -7.29
N MET A 123 -7.27 -18.81 -6.91
CA MET A 123 -7.89 -18.00 -5.83
C MET A 123 -9.36 -17.64 -6.11
N PHE A 124 -9.78 -17.63 -7.37
CA PHE A 124 -11.12 -17.30 -7.82
C PHE A 124 -11.85 -18.51 -8.45
N ASN A 125 -11.60 -19.73 -7.93
CA ASN A 125 -12.26 -20.97 -8.36
C ASN A 125 -12.14 -21.26 -9.87
N ASN A 126 -11.01 -20.92 -10.47
CA ASN A 126 -10.72 -21.10 -11.89
C ASN A 126 -11.76 -20.47 -12.84
N THR A 127 -12.37 -19.35 -12.42
CA THR A 127 -13.35 -18.65 -13.29
C THR A 127 -12.70 -18.22 -14.61
N PRO A 128 -13.40 -18.32 -15.75
CA PRO A 128 -12.87 -17.87 -17.05
C PRO A 128 -12.56 -16.38 -17.09
N ASP A 129 -13.37 -15.56 -16.43
CA ASP A 129 -13.16 -14.11 -16.31
C ASP A 129 -12.65 -13.74 -14.91
N THR A 130 -11.35 -13.94 -14.72
CA THR A 130 -10.68 -13.65 -13.45
C THR A 130 -10.72 -12.16 -13.10
N ILE A 131 -10.63 -11.28 -14.10
CA ILE A 131 -10.66 -9.83 -13.86
C ILE A 131 -12.01 -9.40 -13.33
N ALA A 132 -13.11 -9.87 -13.92
CA ALA A 132 -14.45 -9.59 -13.42
C ALA A 132 -14.67 -10.16 -12.01
N ALA A 133 -14.12 -11.34 -11.71
CA ALA A 133 -14.20 -11.93 -10.37
C ALA A 133 -13.44 -11.10 -9.32
N ILE A 134 -12.24 -10.60 -9.65
CA ILE A 134 -11.48 -9.71 -8.78
C ILE A 134 -12.27 -8.42 -8.54
N GLN A 135 -12.79 -7.78 -9.59
CA GLN A 135 -13.57 -6.54 -9.45
C GLN A 135 -14.79 -6.76 -8.56
N LYS A 136 -15.54 -7.84 -8.78
CA LYS A 136 -16.69 -8.22 -7.95
C LYS A 136 -16.31 -8.37 -6.47
N SER A 137 -15.19 -9.04 -6.18
CA SER A 137 -14.70 -9.22 -4.80
C SER A 137 -14.34 -7.89 -4.14
N LEU A 138 -13.74 -6.96 -4.89
CA LEU A 138 -13.44 -5.63 -4.41
C LEU A 138 -14.73 -4.83 -4.10
N ASP A 139 -15.71 -4.89 -4.99
CA ASP A 139 -17.00 -4.21 -4.82
C ASP A 139 -17.77 -4.78 -3.61
N GLU A 140 -17.81 -6.10 -3.47
CA GLU A 140 -18.41 -6.77 -2.30
C GLU A 140 -17.71 -6.37 -0.99
N ASN A 141 -16.38 -6.23 -0.99
CA ASN A 141 -15.64 -5.78 0.19
C ASN A 141 -16.02 -4.35 0.59
N VAL A 142 -16.17 -3.45 -0.39
CA VAL A 142 -16.64 -2.07 -0.16
C VAL A 142 -18.06 -2.08 0.44
N ASP A 143 -18.95 -2.88 -0.10
CA ASP A 143 -20.33 -2.97 0.39
C ASP A 143 -20.43 -3.59 1.79
N MET A 144 -19.61 -4.61 2.07
CA MET A 144 -19.51 -5.19 3.41
C MET A 144 -19.02 -4.17 4.44
N ARG A 145 -18.01 -3.35 4.09
CA ARG A 145 -17.54 -2.29 4.98
C ARG A 145 -18.63 -1.27 5.31
N LYS A 146 -19.40 -0.83 4.30
CA LYS A 146 -20.54 0.09 4.51
C LYS A 146 -21.61 -0.52 5.42
N LYS A 147 -21.92 -1.80 5.24
CA LYS A 147 -22.89 -2.52 6.09
C LYS A 147 -22.39 -2.62 7.53
N ILE A 148 -21.12 -2.98 7.73
CA ILE A 148 -20.51 -3.03 9.06
C ILE A 148 -20.57 -1.65 9.73
N GLU A 149 -20.23 -0.57 9.03
CA GLU A 149 -20.30 0.79 9.54
C GLU A 149 -21.75 1.20 9.93
N ALA A 150 -22.73 0.84 9.10
CA ALA A 150 -24.14 1.06 9.41
C ALA A 150 -24.57 0.30 10.66
N PHE A 151 -24.25 -0.98 10.80
CA PHE A 151 -24.53 -1.77 11.99
C PHE A 151 -23.84 -1.23 13.24
N MET A 152 -22.58 -0.81 13.12
CA MET A 152 -21.86 -0.20 14.24
C MET A 152 -22.50 1.11 14.68
N THR A 153 -22.97 1.92 13.73
CA THR A 153 -23.67 3.17 14.02
C THR A 153 -25.02 2.90 14.72
N GLU A 154 -25.81 1.97 14.20
CA GLU A 154 -27.07 1.58 14.83
C GLU A 154 -26.86 1.06 16.25
N ARG A 155 -25.89 0.19 16.44
CA ARG A 155 -25.52 -0.33 17.76
C ARG A 155 -25.09 0.76 18.73
N ALA A 156 -24.30 1.73 18.23
CA ALA A 156 -23.88 2.88 19.03
C ALA A 156 -25.08 3.73 19.48
N LEU A 157 -26.09 3.93 18.62
CA LEU A 157 -27.30 4.67 18.97
C LEU A 157 -28.13 3.93 20.05
N GLN A 158 -28.31 2.62 19.91
CA GLN A 158 -29.01 1.80 20.91
C GLN A 158 -28.29 1.83 22.26
N LEU A 159 -26.95 1.71 22.25
CA LEU A 159 -26.13 1.76 23.46
C LEU A 159 -26.22 3.14 24.11
N ARG A 160 -26.14 4.22 23.34
CA ARG A 160 -26.33 5.60 23.81
C ARG A 160 -27.64 5.78 24.55
N ASP A 161 -28.75 5.29 23.97
CA ASP A 161 -30.09 5.46 24.54
C ASP A 161 -30.23 4.66 25.84
N ALA A 162 -29.67 3.44 25.90
CA ALA A 162 -29.62 2.66 27.13
C ALA A 162 -28.75 3.32 28.22
N MET A 163 -27.63 3.95 27.85
CA MET A 163 -26.79 4.71 28.78
C MET A 163 -27.49 5.94 29.33
N LEU A 164 -28.24 6.67 28.50
CA LEU A 164 -28.99 7.85 28.94
C LEU A 164 -30.01 7.53 30.02
N GLN A 165 -30.66 6.36 29.98
CA GLN A 165 -31.60 5.90 30.98
C GLN A 165 -30.95 5.58 32.34
N ARG A 166 -29.62 5.36 32.37
CA ARG A 166 -28.85 5.02 33.56
C ARG A 166 -28.06 6.21 34.11
N ALA A 167 -28.35 7.42 33.63
CA ALA A 167 -27.70 8.62 34.13
C ALA A 167 -28.07 8.89 35.60
N GLU A 168 -27.09 9.03 36.45
CA GLU A 168 -27.22 9.31 37.90
C GLU A 168 -26.79 10.72 38.20
N ASP A 169 -27.31 11.33 39.27
CA ASP A 169 -26.83 12.61 39.81
C ASP A 169 -25.94 12.32 41.01
N ILE A 170 -24.71 12.77 40.97
CA ILE A 170 -23.73 12.64 42.05
C ILE A 170 -23.23 14.04 42.39
N ASN A 171 -23.64 14.58 43.53
CA ASN A 171 -23.26 15.91 44.02
C ASN A 171 -23.48 17.04 42.97
N GLY A 172 -24.60 17.00 42.25
CA GLY A 172 -24.94 17.96 41.20
C GLY A 172 -24.18 17.79 39.88
N VAL A 173 -23.49 16.66 39.72
CA VAL A 173 -22.89 16.25 38.46
C VAL A 173 -23.69 15.09 37.86
N LYS A 174 -24.16 15.26 36.65
CA LYS A 174 -24.80 14.16 35.90
C LYS A 174 -23.76 13.19 35.39
N VAL A 175 -23.81 11.94 35.84
CA VAL A 175 -22.82 10.91 35.54
C VAL A 175 -23.46 9.80 34.76
N ILE A 176 -22.81 9.40 33.65
CA ILE A 176 -23.11 8.16 32.95
C ILE A 176 -21.87 7.27 33.06
N ARG A 177 -22.06 6.10 33.67
CA ARG A 177 -21.03 5.04 33.71
C ARG A 177 -21.42 3.87 32.85
N HIS A 178 -20.45 3.29 32.20
CA HIS A 178 -20.63 2.08 31.41
C HIS A 178 -19.43 1.14 31.57
N ILE A 179 -19.68 -0.14 31.69
CA ILE A 179 -18.67 -1.20 31.59
C ILE A 179 -19.22 -2.25 30.62
N GLY A 180 -18.44 -2.59 29.62
CA GLY A 180 -18.87 -3.52 28.55
C GLY A 180 -17.70 -4.08 27.76
N ASN A 181 -18.03 -4.72 26.66
CA ASN A 181 -17.06 -5.36 25.74
C ASN A 181 -17.11 -4.76 24.32
N GLU A 182 -17.70 -3.59 24.18
CA GLU A 182 -17.78 -2.89 22.91
C GLU A 182 -16.41 -2.37 22.50
N SER A 183 -16.23 -2.23 21.17
CA SER A 183 -15.05 -1.56 20.63
C SER A 183 -14.96 -0.11 21.13
N PRO A 184 -13.81 0.36 21.58
CA PRO A 184 -13.61 1.76 22.00
C PRO A 184 -14.01 2.77 20.91
N ASP A 185 -13.92 2.39 19.64
CA ASP A 185 -14.31 3.24 18.51
C ASP A 185 -15.80 3.59 18.49
N MET A 186 -16.64 2.76 19.09
CA MET A 186 -18.08 3.03 19.21
C MET A 186 -18.36 4.32 19.98
N PHE A 187 -17.53 4.67 20.95
CA PHE A 187 -17.69 5.91 21.72
C PHE A 187 -17.34 7.17 20.93
N LYS A 188 -16.61 7.05 19.83
CA LYS A 188 -16.38 8.17 18.90
C LYS A 188 -17.68 8.70 18.29
N ALA A 189 -18.68 7.83 18.13
CA ALA A 189 -20.01 8.23 17.67
C ALA A 189 -20.91 8.73 18.82
N ILE A 190 -20.75 8.21 20.04
CA ILE A 190 -21.59 8.51 21.21
C ILE A 190 -21.21 9.82 21.89
N VAL A 191 -19.91 10.07 22.10
CA VAL A 191 -19.40 11.23 22.83
C VAL A 191 -19.82 12.58 22.22
N PRO A 192 -19.81 12.78 20.88
CA PRO A 192 -20.30 14.02 20.27
C PRO A 192 -21.76 14.34 20.62
N TYR A 193 -22.59 13.32 20.71
CA TYR A 193 -23.98 13.50 21.13
C TYR A 193 -24.08 13.96 22.59
N PHE A 194 -23.33 13.36 23.51
CA PHE A 194 -23.29 13.80 24.91
C PHE A 194 -22.74 15.22 25.05
N LYS A 195 -21.74 15.56 24.26
CA LYS A 195 -21.20 16.93 24.22
C LYS A 195 -22.27 17.95 23.85
N GLY A 196 -23.14 17.69 22.89
CA GLY A 196 -24.24 18.55 22.51
C GLY A 196 -25.37 18.57 23.58
N LYS A 197 -25.80 17.37 24.01
CA LYS A 197 -26.95 17.21 24.93
C LYS A 197 -26.70 17.80 26.32
N PHE A 198 -25.46 17.74 26.80
CA PHE A 198 -25.08 18.15 28.16
C PHE A 198 -24.12 19.36 28.16
N ALA A 199 -24.23 20.22 27.13
CA ALA A 199 -23.33 21.37 26.99
C ALA A 199 -23.35 22.33 28.18
N ASP A 200 -24.54 22.57 28.74
CA ASP A 200 -24.78 23.61 29.74
C ASP A 200 -24.90 23.06 31.18
N VAL A 201 -24.65 21.77 31.38
CA VAL A 201 -24.73 21.15 32.71
C VAL A 201 -23.41 20.44 33.04
N LYS A 202 -23.13 20.32 34.37
CA LYS A 202 -22.01 19.50 34.82
C LYS A 202 -22.27 18.05 34.47
N PHE A 203 -21.53 17.49 33.52
CA PHE A 203 -21.69 16.16 33.03
C PHE A 203 -20.37 15.42 32.91
N MET A 204 -20.36 14.17 33.34
CA MET A 204 -19.27 13.24 33.20
C MET A 204 -19.75 11.93 32.55
N PHE A 205 -19.04 11.49 31.56
CA PHE A 205 -19.16 10.16 30.98
C PHE A 205 -17.89 9.37 31.26
N VAL A 206 -18.04 8.15 31.77
CA VAL A 206 -16.93 7.20 31.95
C VAL A 206 -17.34 5.85 31.38
N ALA A 207 -16.51 5.34 30.48
CA ALA A 207 -16.68 4.02 29.89
C ALA A 207 -15.42 3.17 30.05
N GLY A 208 -15.56 2.02 30.69
CA GLY A 208 -14.60 0.94 30.69
C GLY A 208 -15.00 -0.13 29.68
N THR A 209 -14.13 -0.54 28.79
CA THR A 209 -14.39 -1.64 27.88
C THR A 209 -13.28 -2.67 27.88
N ILE A 210 -13.65 -3.93 27.75
CA ILE A 210 -12.73 -5.04 27.56
C ILE A 210 -12.97 -5.60 26.17
N TYR A 211 -12.23 -5.07 25.18
CA TYR A 211 -12.36 -5.48 23.80
C TYR A 211 -11.14 -6.28 23.36
N GLU A 212 -11.34 -7.47 22.79
CA GLU A 212 -10.25 -8.41 22.44
C GLU A 212 -9.26 -8.65 23.60
N ASN A 213 -9.79 -8.82 24.80
CA ASN A 213 -9.03 -8.99 26.05
C ASN A 213 -8.11 -7.80 26.41
N LYS A 214 -8.35 -6.63 25.84
CA LYS A 214 -7.63 -5.38 26.11
C LYS A 214 -8.55 -4.39 26.84
N PRO A 215 -8.21 -3.98 28.07
CA PRO A 215 -8.98 -2.99 28.79
C PRO A 215 -8.72 -1.58 28.21
N ASN A 216 -9.80 -0.84 28.01
CA ASN A 216 -9.77 0.54 27.56
C ASN A 216 -10.70 1.37 28.44
N LEU A 217 -10.23 2.55 28.87
CA LEU A 217 -10.99 3.51 29.65
C LEU A 217 -11.15 4.80 28.84
N THR A 218 -12.37 5.31 28.76
CA THR A 218 -12.71 6.58 28.13
C THR A 218 -13.41 7.48 29.13
N VAL A 219 -12.94 8.72 29.27
CA VAL A 219 -13.57 9.75 30.09
C VAL A 219 -13.85 10.99 29.25
N PHE A 220 -15.08 11.49 29.34
CA PHE A 220 -15.49 12.75 28.73
C PHE A 220 -16.14 13.65 29.80
N LEU A 221 -15.79 14.92 29.80
CA LEU A 221 -16.31 15.94 30.68
C LEU A 221 -16.95 17.08 29.87
N SER A 222 -18.10 17.57 30.29
CA SER A 222 -18.69 18.77 29.71
C SER A 222 -17.85 20.03 30.00
N LEU A 223 -18.09 21.11 29.26
CA LEU A 223 -17.39 22.37 29.46
C LEU A 223 -17.55 22.90 30.90
N PRO A 224 -18.77 22.93 31.52
CA PRO A 224 -18.93 23.34 32.90
C PRO A 224 -18.10 22.52 33.91
N MET A 225 -17.80 21.26 33.63
CA MET A 225 -16.90 20.46 34.46
C MET A 225 -15.45 20.92 34.33
N VAL A 226 -15.00 21.19 33.10
CA VAL A 226 -13.65 21.69 32.86
C VAL A 226 -13.45 23.08 33.50
N GLU A 227 -14.42 23.97 33.39
CA GLU A 227 -14.42 25.29 34.02
C GLU A 227 -14.43 25.20 35.56
N ALA A 228 -15.03 24.17 36.12
CA ALA A 228 -14.99 23.87 37.56
C ALA A 228 -13.64 23.28 38.02
N GLY A 229 -12.65 23.13 37.10
CA GLY A 229 -11.30 22.70 37.43
C GLY A 229 -11.05 21.18 37.25
N PHE A 230 -12.03 20.42 36.76
CA PHE A 230 -11.87 19.01 36.49
C PHE A 230 -11.08 18.79 35.18
N HIS A 231 -10.30 17.70 35.12
CA HIS A 231 -9.45 17.41 33.96
C HIS A 231 -9.45 15.90 33.64
N ALA A 232 -10.09 15.53 32.54
CA ALA A 232 -10.23 14.12 32.13
C ALA A 232 -8.86 13.39 32.03
N GLY A 233 -7.82 14.05 31.51
CA GLY A 233 -6.49 13.48 31.41
C GLY A 233 -5.86 13.11 32.77
N ASN A 234 -6.14 13.86 33.81
CA ASN A 234 -5.67 13.56 35.17
C ASN A 234 -6.45 12.37 35.76
N MET A 235 -7.78 12.38 35.62
CA MET A 235 -8.65 11.28 36.06
C MET A 235 -8.25 9.96 35.42
N VAL A 236 -8.07 9.97 34.08
CA VAL A 236 -7.68 8.76 33.32
C VAL A 236 -6.30 8.26 33.76
N ARG A 237 -5.35 9.17 34.04
CA ARG A 237 -3.99 8.80 34.43
C ARG A 237 -3.95 8.09 35.79
N GLU A 238 -4.78 8.52 36.74
CA GLU A 238 -4.94 7.87 38.03
C GLU A 238 -5.64 6.50 37.89
N ALA A 239 -6.75 6.47 37.14
CA ALA A 239 -7.54 5.26 36.95
C ALA A 239 -6.82 4.17 36.15
N ALA A 240 -5.96 4.56 35.19
CA ALA A 240 -5.19 3.61 34.37
C ALA A 240 -4.25 2.69 35.16
N LYS A 241 -3.88 3.08 36.38
CA LYS A 241 -3.05 2.24 37.27
C LYS A 241 -3.73 0.90 37.59
N TYR A 242 -5.05 0.89 37.76
CA TYR A 242 -5.82 -0.32 38.10
C TYR A 242 -5.86 -1.33 36.95
N ILE A 243 -5.86 -0.84 35.71
CA ILE A 243 -5.78 -1.70 34.51
C ILE A 243 -4.36 -1.98 34.05
N GLN A 244 -3.33 -1.68 34.88
CA GLN A 244 -1.92 -1.79 34.55
C GLN A 244 -1.59 -1.14 33.21
N GLY A 245 -2.07 0.07 33.03
CA GLY A 245 -2.02 0.78 31.77
C GLY A 245 -1.51 2.20 31.89
N GLY A 246 -1.62 2.89 30.80
CA GLY A 246 -1.31 4.30 30.70
C GLY A 246 -2.28 5.00 29.77
N GLY A 247 -2.42 6.30 29.97
CA GLY A 247 -3.31 7.10 29.13
C GLY A 247 -3.12 8.57 29.37
N GLY A 248 -3.95 9.36 28.69
CA GLY A 248 -3.95 10.79 28.78
C GLY A 248 -4.91 11.39 27.77
N GLY A 249 -4.90 12.69 27.68
CA GLY A 249 -5.77 13.43 26.77
C GLY A 249 -5.91 14.87 27.23
N GLN A 250 -6.93 15.52 26.71
CA GLN A 250 -7.26 16.91 26.99
C GLN A 250 -8.12 17.03 28.27
N ALA A 251 -8.38 18.25 28.69
CA ALA A 251 -9.19 18.48 29.86
C ALA A 251 -10.62 17.93 29.76
N PHE A 252 -11.20 17.96 28.57
CA PHE A 252 -12.57 17.51 28.31
C PHE A 252 -12.68 16.05 27.89
N MET A 253 -11.61 15.42 27.37
CA MET A 253 -11.63 14.04 26.89
C MET A 253 -10.27 13.38 27.02
N ALA A 254 -10.25 12.17 27.57
CA ALA A 254 -9.04 11.35 27.69
C ALA A 254 -9.37 9.86 27.60
N THR A 255 -8.36 9.09 27.21
CA THR A 255 -8.46 7.63 27.11
C THR A 255 -7.21 6.97 27.70
N ALA A 256 -7.37 5.73 28.17
CA ALA A 256 -6.28 4.85 28.55
C ALA A 256 -6.47 3.45 28.01
N GLY A 257 -5.35 2.78 27.74
CA GLY A 257 -5.30 1.34 27.49
C GLY A 257 -4.48 0.65 28.56
N GLY A 258 -4.77 -0.63 28.83
CA GLY A 258 -4.08 -1.39 29.84
C GLY A 258 -3.85 -2.85 29.46
N LYS A 259 -3.33 -3.63 30.42
CA LYS A 259 -3.05 -5.05 30.28
C LYS A 259 -3.85 -5.92 31.25
N ASN A 260 -4.44 -5.34 32.28
CA ASN A 260 -5.21 -6.04 33.31
C ASN A 260 -6.71 -5.73 33.14
N PRO A 261 -7.50 -6.61 32.52
CA PRO A 261 -8.94 -6.43 32.37
C PRO A 261 -9.70 -6.50 33.72
N ASP A 262 -9.20 -7.27 34.68
CA ASP A 262 -9.87 -7.46 35.98
C ASP A 262 -9.93 -6.20 36.83
N GLY A 263 -9.07 -5.22 36.59
CA GLY A 263 -9.05 -3.94 37.28
C GLY A 263 -10.01 -2.88 36.70
N MET A 264 -10.90 -3.26 35.77
CA MET A 264 -11.75 -2.30 35.08
C MET A 264 -12.79 -1.65 35.99
N ASP A 265 -13.40 -2.43 36.88
CA ASP A 265 -14.41 -1.93 37.83
C ASP A 265 -13.80 -0.88 38.78
N GLU A 266 -12.59 -1.17 39.31
CA GLU A 266 -11.84 -0.24 40.16
C GLU A 266 -11.43 1.01 39.39
N ALA A 267 -11.00 0.86 38.13
CA ALA A 267 -10.63 1.99 37.28
C ALA A 267 -11.81 2.95 37.06
N VAL A 268 -12.98 2.42 36.73
CA VAL A 268 -14.20 3.21 36.54
C VAL A 268 -14.64 3.85 37.88
N ALA A 269 -14.60 3.08 38.99
CA ALA A 269 -14.93 3.59 40.32
C ALA A 269 -13.98 4.74 40.69
N LYS A 270 -12.69 4.64 40.42
CA LYS A 270 -11.69 5.69 40.68
C LYS A 270 -12.00 6.99 39.94
N VAL A 271 -12.47 6.94 38.69
CA VAL A 271 -12.91 8.15 37.96
C VAL A 271 -14.10 8.78 38.65
N ILE A 272 -15.05 8.00 39.14
CA ILE A 272 -16.26 8.51 39.80
C ILE A 272 -15.94 9.15 41.15
N GLU A 273 -14.90 8.71 41.86
CA GLU A 273 -14.47 9.33 43.14
C GLU A 273 -14.14 10.83 43.01
N PHE A 274 -13.72 11.30 41.84
CA PHE A 274 -13.41 12.73 41.65
C PHE A 274 -14.64 13.65 41.78
N VAL A 275 -15.86 13.10 41.70
CA VAL A 275 -17.13 13.86 41.81
C VAL A 275 -17.94 13.51 43.07
N LYS A 276 -17.42 12.59 43.89
CA LYS A 276 -17.96 12.28 45.22
C LYS A 276 -17.37 13.22 46.24
#